data_1dba8966c09bff057f067d3125efe355
#
_entry.id   1dba8966c09bff057f067d3125efe355
#
_cell.length_a   1.000
_cell.length_b   1.000
_cell.length_c   1.000
_cell.angle_alpha   90.00
_cell.angle_beta   90.00
_cell.angle_gamma   90.00
#
_symmetry.space_group_name_H-M   'P 1'
#
loop_
_entity.id
_entity.type
_entity.pdbx_description
1 polymer ?
#
loop_
_entity_poly.entity_id
_entity_poly.type
_entity_poly.pdbx_seq_one_letter_code
_entity_poly.pdbx_strand_id
1 'polypeptide(L)'
;SGRVYACGTVFCSNFEVSAEDQVSYANGIMAQNLLSGVKVEPEISTIQEARAGEDGEVFTVIGTVANGTAESGNAFFNTIYIQDDEGNGINVFPIDDSNIRRGDQVQVTGSVSEYIGDKQLSAITVTVLEGSKDVVITDVTTKEANDYETNFGKLVRVEGEVIDYTLAGGIVESITVQDDSGES
;
A
#
# COMPACT_ATOMS: atom_id res chain seq x y z
N SER A 1 16.62 21.11 -33.39
CA SER A 1 16.01 22.19 -32.64
C SER A 1 15.70 21.71 -31.22
N GLY A 2 16.51 22.13 -30.27
CA GLY A 2 16.31 21.76 -28.86
C GLY A 2 15.13 22.52 -28.26
N ARG A 3 14.31 21.84 -27.45
CA ARG A 3 13.30 22.49 -26.61
C ARG A 3 13.95 22.83 -25.26
N VAL A 4 13.75 24.05 -24.78
CA VAL A 4 14.17 24.46 -23.45
C VAL A 4 12.92 24.55 -22.57
N TYR A 5 12.96 23.86 -21.45
CA TYR A 5 11.91 23.90 -20.45
C TYR A 5 12.42 24.66 -19.23
N ALA A 6 11.66 25.63 -18.76
CA ALA A 6 11.96 26.31 -17.51
C ALA A 6 11.41 25.50 -16.34
N CYS A 7 12.27 25.12 -15.42
CA CYS A 7 11.88 24.51 -14.16
C CYS A 7 12.16 25.46 -12.99
N GLY A 8 11.40 25.31 -11.92
CA GLY A 8 11.64 26.07 -10.70
C GLY A 8 12.98 25.68 -10.04
N THR A 9 13.54 26.60 -9.29
CA THR A 9 14.84 26.38 -8.61
C THR A 9 14.83 25.18 -7.65
N VAL A 10 13.69 24.91 -7.01
CA VAL A 10 13.55 23.77 -6.09
C VAL A 10 13.68 22.43 -6.82
N PHE A 11 13.04 22.31 -7.99
CA PHE A 11 13.16 21.13 -8.82
C PHE A 11 14.60 20.85 -9.23
N CYS A 12 15.29 21.88 -9.74
CA CYS A 12 16.66 21.73 -10.20
C CYS A 12 17.65 21.44 -9.05
N SER A 13 17.39 21.94 -7.86
CA SER A 13 18.27 21.69 -6.70
C SER A 13 18.17 20.27 -6.16
N ASN A 14 17.02 19.62 -6.30
CA ASN A 14 16.82 18.26 -5.81
C ASN A 14 17.24 17.18 -6.82
N PHE A 15 17.59 17.57 -8.04
CA PHE A 15 17.97 16.60 -9.08
C PHE A 15 19.30 15.89 -8.78
N GLU A 16 20.19 16.51 -8.04
CA GLU A 16 21.53 15.97 -7.71
C GLU A 16 21.53 15.18 -6.39
N VAL A 17 20.43 15.15 -5.66
CA VAL A 17 20.33 14.41 -4.39
C VAL A 17 20.16 12.92 -4.67
N SER A 18 20.59 12.07 -3.75
CA SER A 18 20.59 10.64 -3.94
C SER A 18 19.19 10.06 -4.22
N ALA A 19 19.15 8.92 -4.88
CA ALA A 19 17.89 8.22 -5.21
C ALA A 19 17.12 7.71 -3.96
N GLU A 20 17.73 7.77 -2.79
CA GLU A 20 17.10 7.45 -1.51
C GLU A 20 16.07 8.50 -1.05
N ASP A 21 16.13 9.71 -1.63
CA ASP A 21 15.18 10.77 -1.34
C ASP A 21 13.99 10.68 -2.31
N GLN A 22 12.76 10.56 -1.77
CA GLN A 22 11.53 10.46 -2.55
C GLN A 22 11.35 11.64 -3.53
N VAL A 23 11.70 12.86 -3.09
CA VAL A 23 11.61 14.07 -3.92
C VAL A 23 12.63 14.01 -5.05
N SER A 24 13.83 13.52 -4.78
CA SER A 24 14.88 13.36 -5.79
C SER A 24 14.50 12.33 -6.83
N TYR A 25 13.90 11.21 -6.42
CA TYR A 25 13.40 10.18 -7.32
C TYR A 25 12.34 10.73 -8.27
N ALA A 26 11.31 11.38 -7.74
CA ALA A 26 10.24 11.98 -8.55
C ALA A 26 10.78 13.05 -9.51
N ASN A 27 11.68 13.90 -9.05
CA ASN A 27 12.33 14.93 -9.87
C ASN A 27 13.22 14.32 -10.94
N GLY A 28 13.90 13.20 -10.64
CA GLY A 28 14.73 12.47 -11.59
C GLY A 28 13.92 11.95 -12.77
N ILE A 29 12.80 11.29 -12.51
CA ILE A 29 11.88 10.81 -13.57
C ILE A 29 11.33 11.98 -14.38
N MET A 30 10.89 13.05 -13.72
CA MET A 30 10.38 14.23 -14.41
C MET A 30 11.44 14.88 -15.30
N ALA A 31 12.68 14.99 -14.83
CA ALA A 31 13.78 15.52 -15.63
C ALA A 31 14.09 14.64 -16.83
N GLN A 32 14.12 13.32 -16.69
CA GLN A 32 14.29 12.40 -17.81
C GLN A 32 13.21 12.57 -18.86
N ASN A 33 11.95 12.68 -18.44
CA ASN A 33 10.81 12.88 -19.35
C ASN A 33 10.91 14.21 -20.11
N LEU A 34 11.32 15.27 -19.44
CA LEU A 34 11.50 16.59 -20.04
C LEU A 34 12.68 16.63 -21.02
N LEU A 35 13.80 16.01 -20.68
CA LEU A 35 15.03 16.06 -21.46
C LEU A 35 15.03 15.09 -22.64
N SER A 36 14.48 13.89 -22.43
CA SER A 36 14.43 12.86 -23.48
C SER A 36 13.30 13.05 -24.48
N GLY A 37 12.25 13.78 -24.08
CA GLY A 37 11.00 13.87 -24.85
C GLY A 37 10.24 12.54 -24.93
N VAL A 38 10.65 11.55 -24.15
CA VAL A 38 10.01 10.24 -23.99
C VAL A 38 9.52 10.14 -22.56
N LYS A 39 8.27 9.74 -22.38
CA LYS A 39 7.75 9.45 -21.04
C LYS A 39 8.40 8.16 -20.55
N VAL A 40 9.19 8.27 -19.51
CA VAL A 40 9.74 7.10 -18.81
C VAL A 40 8.67 6.62 -17.84
N GLU A 41 8.05 5.50 -18.14
CA GLU A 41 7.16 4.85 -17.18
C GLU A 41 8.02 4.17 -16.10
N PRO A 42 7.61 4.23 -14.83
CA PRO A 42 8.29 3.50 -13.80
C PRO A 42 8.20 1.99 -14.08
N GLU A 43 9.24 1.27 -13.73
CA GLU A 43 9.22 -0.19 -13.75
C GLU A 43 8.21 -0.68 -12.70
N ILE A 44 7.34 -1.61 -13.11
CA ILE A 44 6.33 -2.18 -12.22
C ILE A 44 6.92 -3.41 -11.56
N SER A 45 6.99 -3.38 -10.24
CA SER A 45 7.41 -4.49 -9.39
C SER A 45 6.21 -5.24 -8.82
N THR A 46 6.44 -6.43 -8.32
CA THR A 46 5.44 -7.17 -7.56
C THR A 46 5.32 -6.63 -6.13
N ILE A 47 4.18 -6.87 -5.49
CA ILE A 47 3.99 -6.55 -4.08
C ILE A 47 4.99 -7.33 -3.20
N GLN A 48 5.32 -8.56 -3.58
CA GLN A 48 6.31 -9.37 -2.86
C GLN A 48 7.71 -8.78 -2.92
N GLU A 49 8.14 -8.28 -4.09
CA GLU A 49 9.43 -7.58 -4.24
C GLU A 49 9.47 -6.32 -3.37
N ALA A 50 8.40 -5.52 -3.39
CA ALA A 50 8.31 -4.34 -2.53
C ALA A 50 8.37 -4.69 -1.04
N ARG A 51 7.71 -5.78 -0.61
CA ARG A 51 7.78 -6.27 0.77
C ARG A 51 9.17 -6.77 1.17
N ALA A 52 9.92 -7.33 0.23
CA ALA A 52 11.29 -7.78 0.47
C ALA A 52 12.32 -6.64 0.40
N GLY A 53 11.91 -5.46 -0.07
CA GLY A 53 12.78 -4.30 -0.20
C GLY A 53 13.31 -3.78 1.14
N GLU A 54 14.43 -3.07 1.06
CA GLU A 54 15.03 -2.39 2.21
C GLU A 54 14.32 -1.06 2.51
N ASP A 55 14.45 -0.57 3.73
CA ASP A 55 13.88 0.72 4.15
C ASP A 55 14.41 1.87 3.27
N GLY A 56 13.51 2.69 2.76
CA GLY A 56 13.82 3.78 1.83
C GLY A 56 13.87 3.36 0.35
N GLU A 57 13.93 2.07 0.01
CA GLU A 57 13.92 1.62 -1.38
C GLU A 57 12.57 1.93 -2.05
N VAL A 58 12.60 2.40 -3.30
CA VAL A 58 11.40 2.88 -4.00
C VAL A 58 10.91 1.85 -5.00
N PHE A 59 9.64 1.49 -4.89
CA PHE A 59 8.95 0.58 -5.79
C PHE A 59 7.72 1.23 -6.41
N THR A 60 7.37 0.75 -7.60
CA THR A 60 6.07 1.02 -8.19
C THR A 60 5.34 -0.31 -8.33
N VAL A 61 4.17 -0.41 -7.72
CA VAL A 61 3.34 -1.63 -7.73
C VAL A 61 1.94 -1.32 -8.24
N ILE A 62 1.26 -2.34 -8.74
CA ILE A 62 -0.17 -2.28 -9.07
C ILE A 62 -0.89 -3.28 -8.17
N GLY A 63 -2.00 -2.86 -7.59
CA GLY A 63 -2.81 -3.73 -6.74
C GLY A 63 -4.28 -3.35 -6.71
N THR A 64 -5.08 -4.28 -6.20
CA THR A 64 -6.51 -4.09 -5.92
C THR A 64 -6.67 -3.61 -4.49
N VAL A 65 -7.42 -2.55 -4.28
CA VAL A 65 -7.68 -2.00 -2.94
C VAL A 65 -8.57 -2.95 -2.15
N ALA A 66 -8.05 -3.44 -1.02
CA ALA A 66 -8.77 -4.33 -0.11
C ALA A 66 -9.69 -3.57 0.86
N ASN A 67 -9.27 -2.38 1.29
CA ASN A 67 -10.07 -1.45 2.07
C ASN A 67 -9.86 -0.05 1.51
N GLY A 68 -10.92 0.67 1.21
CA GLY A 68 -10.83 2.01 0.63
C GLY A 68 -10.97 3.13 1.66
N THR A 69 -10.61 4.33 1.27
CA THR A 69 -10.80 5.55 2.07
C THR A 69 -12.24 6.05 2.02
N ALA A 70 -13.00 5.66 0.98
CA ALA A 70 -14.38 6.10 0.77
C ALA A 70 -15.43 5.27 1.54
N GLU A 71 -15.06 4.14 2.14
CA GLU A 71 -15.99 3.31 2.91
C GLU A 71 -16.36 3.98 4.21
N SER A 72 -17.65 3.90 4.52
CA SER A 72 -18.19 4.42 5.79
C SER A 72 -17.57 3.65 6.96
N GLY A 73 -17.05 4.40 7.94
CA GLY A 73 -16.41 3.82 9.12
C GLY A 73 -15.02 3.29 8.88
N ASN A 74 -14.33 3.72 7.80
CA ASN A 74 -12.93 3.42 7.61
C ASN A 74 -12.12 3.82 8.86
N ALA A 75 -11.69 2.83 9.62
CA ALA A 75 -10.92 3.01 10.85
C ALA A 75 -9.41 3.19 10.57
N PHE A 76 -8.99 3.03 9.33
CA PHE A 76 -7.57 2.99 8.98
C PHE A 76 -6.96 4.34 8.62
N PHE A 77 -7.64 5.44 8.85
CA PHE A 77 -7.08 6.80 8.72
C PHE A 77 -6.09 6.95 7.57
N ASN A 78 -6.43 7.51 6.45
CA ASN A 78 -5.50 7.78 5.34
C ASN A 78 -4.61 6.58 4.93
N THR A 79 -5.07 5.37 5.17
CA THR A 79 -4.34 4.13 4.86
C THR A 79 -5.22 3.23 3.99
N ILE A 80 -4.62 2.62 2.98
CA ILE A 80 -5.23 1.53 2.23
C ILE A 80 -4.31 0.30 2.26
N TYR A 81 -4.91 -0.88 2.16
CA TYR A 81 -4.22 -2.11 1.83
C TYR A 81 -4.51 -2.46 0.38
N ILE A 82 -3.50 -2.79 -0.37
CA ILE A 82 -3.62 -3.25 -1.76
C ILE A 82 -3.12 -4.68 -1.88
N GLN A 83 -3.73 -5.44 -2.79
CA GLN A 83 -3.41 -6.84 -3.03
C GLN A 83 -3.17 -7.10 -4.51
N ASP A 84 -2.30 -8.07 -4.80
CA ASP A 84 -2.20 -8.68 -6.12
C ASP A 84 -3.27 -9.76 -6.34
N ASP A 85 -3.27 -10.39 -7.53
CA ASP A 85 -4.23 -11.42 -7.88
C ASP A 85 -4.00 -12.75 -7.10
N GLU A 86 -2.88 -12.89 -6.39
CA GLU A 86 -2.54 -14.02 -5.52
C GLU A 86 -2.89 -13.76 -4.05
N GLY A 87 -3.36 -12.54 -3.74
CA GLY A 87 -3.73 -12.12 -2.40
C GLY A 87 -2.54 -11.63 -1.54
N ASN A 88 -1.34 -11.48 -2.12
CA ASN A 88 -0.26 -10.82 -1.41
C ASN A 88 -0.60 -9.35 -1.23
N GLY A 89 -0.41 -8.85 -0.03
CA GLY A 89 -0.83 -7.50 0.31
C GLY A 89 0.30 -6.61 0.83
N ILE A 90 0.10 -5.31 0.76
CA ILE A 90 0.95 -4.31 1.39
C ILE A 90 0.13 -3.10 1.81
N ASN A 91 0.52 -2.48 2.91
CA ASN A 91 -0.02 -1.22 3.39
C ASN A 91 0.52 -0.06 2.55
N VAL A 92 -0.31 0.94 2.28
CA VAL A 92 0.06 2.19 1.61
C VAL A 92 -0.40 3.38 2.45
N PHE A 93 0.53 4.22 2.85
CA PHE A 93 0.31 5.38 3.72
C PHE A 93 1.31 6.50 3.39
N PRO A 94 0.93 7.79 3.48
CA PRO A 94 -0.43 8.29 3.64
C PRO A 94 -1.21 8.31 2.33
N ILE A 95 -2.54 8.31 2.42
CA ILE A 95 -3.45 8.48 1.29
C ILE A 95 -4.26 9.76 1.50
N ASP A 96 -4.13 10.70 0.59
CA ASP A 96 -4.86 11.97 0.63
C ASP A 96 -6.21 11.92 -0.12
N ASP A 97 -6.37 10.98 -1.07
CA ASP A 97 -7.62 10.81 -1.80
C ASP A 97 -8.66 10.08 -0.96
N SER A 98 -9.75 10.78 -0.66
CA SER A 98 -10.88 10.24 0.11
C SER A 98 -11.90 9.46 -0.73
N ASN A 99 -11.65 9.24 -2.02
CA ASN A 99 -12.60 8.60 -2.93
C ASN A 99 -12.20 7.18 -3.34
N ILE A 100 -11.05 6.71 -2.91
CA ILE A 100 -10.57 5.35 -3.23
C ILE A 100 -11.48 4.31 -2.56
N ARG A 101 -11.92 3.33 -3.33
CA ARG A 101 -12.89 2.32 -2.90
C ARG A 101 -12.28 0.92 -2.93
N ARG A 102 -12.82 0.06 -2.12
CA ARG A 102 -12.54 -1.38 -2.23
C ARG A 102 -12.84 -1.87 -3.65
N GLY A 103 -11.91 -2.61 -4.22
CA GLY A 103 -11.98 -3.11 -5.59
C GLY A 103 -11.35 -2.20 -6.64
N ASP A 104 -11.06 -0.93 -6.32
CA ASP A 104 -10.33 -0.07 -7.25
C ASP A 104 -8.95 -0.64 -7.53
N GLN A 105 -8.52 -0.51 -8.78
CA GLN A 105 -7.15 -0.79 -9.17
C GLN A 105 -6.31 0.46 -8.99
N VAL A 106 -5.19 0.36 -8.30
CA VAL A 106 -4.30 1.49 -8.09
C VAL A 106 -2.87 1.14 -8.49
N GLN A 107 -2.19 2.13 -9.08
CA GLN A 107 -0.75 2.13 -9.22
C GLN A 107 -0.17 3.02 -8.13
N VAL A 108 0.73 2.46 -7.35
CA VAL A 108 1.38 3.14 -6.23
C VAL A 108 2.88 3.18 -6.48
N THR A 109 3.47 4.36 -6.43
CA THR A 109 4.91 4.54 -6.26
C THR A 109 5.16 5.02 -4.84
N GLY A 110 5.99 4.31 -4.11
CA GLY A 110 6.29 4.62 -2.72
C GLY A 110 7.63 4.05 -2.27
N SER A 111 8.16 4.58 -1.19
CA SER A 111 9.34 4.01 -0.53
C SER A 111 8.93 3.02 0.55
N VAL A 112 9.68 1.93 0.64
CA VAL A 112 9.50 0.95 1.72
C VAL A 112 9.77 1.61 3.06
N SER A 113 8.91 1.36 4.02
CA SER A 113 9.09 1.76 5.42
C SER A 113 8.42 0.73 6.32
N GLU A 114 8.60 0.86 7.62
CA GLU A 114 7.99 -0.02 8.61
C GLU A 114 7.30 0.80 9.70
N TYR A 115 6.12 0.39 10.08
CA TYR A 115 5.37 0.97 11.19
C TYR A 115 4.83 -0.13 12.11
N ILE A 116 5.36 -0.21 13.34
CA ILE A 116 4.96 -1.20 14.36
C ILE A 116 5.04 -2.65 13.82
N GLY A 117 6.11 -2.98 13.09
CA GLY A 117 6.31 -4.29 12.48
C GLY A 117 5.60 -4.48 11.13
N ASP A 118 4.76 -3.55 10.71
CA ASP A 118 4.07 -3.58 9.42
C ASP A 118 4.94 -2.95 8.33
N LYS A 119 5.29 -3.72 7.30
CA LYS A 119 5.90 -3.18 6.09
C LYS A 119 4.86 -2.41 5.27
N GLN A 120 5.23 -1.21 4.87
CA GLN A 120 4.34 -0.32 4.12
C GLN A 120 5.09 0.39 2.99
N LEU A 121 4.34 0.91 2.03
CA LEU A 121 4.83 1.91 1.09
C LEU A 121 4.45 3.30 1.59
N SER A 122 5.45 4.11 1.91
CA SER A 122 5.28 5.55 2.09
C SER A 122 4.99 6.16 0.72
N ALA A 123 3.72 6.54 0.50
CA ALA A 123 3.23 6.90 -0.82
C ALA A 123 3.87 8.19 -1.35
N ILE A 124 4.44 8.13 -2.55
CA ILE A 124 4.91 9.27 -3.33
C ILE A 124 3.82 9.68 -4.33
N THR A 125 3.27 8.69 -5.04
CA THR A 125 2.13 8.89 -5.94
C THR A 125 1.19 7.70 -5.84
N VAL A 126 -0.12 8.00 -5.88
CA VAL A 126 -1.18 7.01 -5.99
C VAL A 126 -2.07 7.41 -7.15
N THR A 127 -2.27 6.51 -8.10
CA THR A 127 -3.11 6.74 -9.27
C THR A 127 -4.18 5.65 -9.32
N VAL A 128 -5.45 6.04 -9.29
CA VAL A 128 -6.55 5.11 -9.55
C VAL A 128 -6.60 4.82 -11.04
N LEU A 129 -6.53 3.53 -11.38
CA LEU A 129 -6.60 3.03 -12.74
C LEU A 129 -8.06 2.78 -13.15
N GLU A 130 -8.30 2.62 -14.44
CA GLU A 130 -9.62 2.24 -14.95
C GLU A 130 -9.93 0.77 -14.60
N GLY A 131 -11.18 0.53 -14.23
CA GLY A 131 -11.68 -0.81 -13.90
C GLY A 131 -11.66 -1.09 -12.40
N SER A 132 -12.28 -2.19 -12.04
CA SER A 132 -12.28 -2.72 -10.67
C SER A 132 -12.13 -4.23 -10.71
N LYS A 133 -11.61 -4.80 -9.63
CA LYS A 133 -11.47 -6.25 -9.44
C LYS A 133 -12.05 -6.68 -8.09
N ASP A 134 -12.45 -7.93 -8.02
CA ASP A 134 -12.76 -8.54 -6.74
C ASP A 134 -11.50 -8.69 -5.88
N VAL A 135 -11.65 -8.40 -4.60
CA VAL A 135 -10.57 -8.56 -3.64
C VAL A 135 -10.44 -10.04 -3.27
N VAL A 136 -9.23 -10.55 -3.25
CA VAL A 136 -8.96 -11.92 -2.79
C VAL A 136 -9.19 -11.99 -1.29
N ILE A 137 -10.04 -12.93 -0.86
CA ILE A 137 -10.27 -13.25 0.56
C ILE A 137 -9.72 -14.64 0.80
N THR A 138 -8.76 -14.74 1.72
CA THR A 138 -8.16 -16.03 2.11
C THR A 138 -8.85 -16.55 3.35
N ASP A 139 -9.46 -17.73 3.27
CA ASP A 139 -10.03 -18.41 4.43
C ASP A 139 -8.90 -19.06 5.22
N VAL A 140 -8.84 -18.76 6.51
CA VAL A 140 -7.81 -19.27 7.42
C VAL A 140 -8.45 -19.70 8.75
N THR A 141 -7.82 -20.64 9.43
CA THR A 141 -8.14 -20.96 10.82
C THR A 141 -7.66 -19.88 11.77
N THR A 142 -8.15 -19.85 13.01
CA THR A 142 -7.69 -18.93 14.04
C THR A 142 -6.19 -19.10 14.30
N LYS A 143 -5.70 -20.34 14.26
CA LYS A 143 -4.29 -20.65 14.37
C LYS A 143 -3.45 -20.07 13.23
N GLU A 144 -3.89 -20.25 11.99
CA GLU A 144 -3.21 -19.71 10.81
C GLU A 144 -3.26 -18.18 10.78
N ALA A 145 -4.36 -17.57 11.25
CA ALA A 145 -4.48 -16.12 11.34
C ALA A 145 -3.39 -15.48 12.23
N ASN A 146 -2.91 -16.21 13.25
CA ASN A 146 -1.83 -15.78 14.12
C ASN A 146 -0.44 -15.88 13.46
N ASP A 147 -0.33 -16.53 12.30
CA ASP A 147 0.91 -16.51 11.51
C ASP A 147 0.99 -15.21 10.72
N TYR A 148 1.55 -14.21 11.37
CA TYR A 148 1.70 -12.87 10.82
C TYR A 148 2.55 -12.85 9.54
N GLU A 149 3.64 -13.57 9.51
CA GLU A 149 4.57 -13.61 8.37
C GLU A 149 3.88 -14.09 7.08
N THR A 150 3.04 -15.12 7.20
CA THR A 150 2.31 -15.70 6.07
C THR A 150 1.13 -14.80 5.63
N ASN A 151 0.45 -14.13 6.59
CA ASN A 151 -0.80 -13.42 6.33
C ASN A 151 -0.67 -11.91 6.27
N PHE A 152 0.55 -11.40 6.37
CA PHE A 152 0.81 -9.98 6.31
C PHE A 152 0.13 -9.29 5.12
N GLY A 153 -0.61 -8.21 5.38
CA GLY A 153 -1.29 -7.41 4.37
C GLY A 153 -2.42 -8.10 3.61
N LYS A 154 -2.69 -9.38 3.89
CA LYS A 154 -3.79 -10.12 3.27
C LYS A 154 -5.14 -9.79 3.89
N LEU A 155 -6.19 -9.80 3.10
CA LEU A 155 -7.55 -9.84 3.60
C LEU A 155 -7.91 -11.31 3.91
N VAL A 156 -7.98 -11.63 5.19
CA VAL A 156 -8.33 -12.98 5.63
C VAL A 156 -9.76 -13.02 6.17
N ARG A 157 -10.38 -14.20 6.08
CA ARG A 157 -11.63 -14.51 6.75
C ARG A 157 -11.38 -15.61 7.77
N VAL A 158 -11.80 -15.34 9.00
CA VAL A 158 -11.77 -16.28 10.12
C VAL A 158 -13.21 -16.54 10.55
N GLU A 159 -13.55 -17.79 10.78
CA GLU A 159 -14.85 -18.21 11.35
C GLU A 159 -14.60 -18.98 12.64
N GLY A 160 -15.36 -18.64 13.70
CA GLY A 160 -15.22 -19.30 14.99
C GLY A 160 -16.18 -18.74 16.04
N GLU A 161 -16.08 -19.27 17.26
CA GLU A 161 -16.83 -18.79 18.41
C GLU A 161 -16.12 -17.58 19.02
N VAL A 162 -16.87 -16.53 19.37
CA VAL A 162 -16.35 -15.42 20.17
C VAL A 162 -16.25 -15.88 21.63
N ILE A 163 -15.04 -16.10 22.11
CA ILE A 163 -14.77 -16.60 23.45
C ILE A 163 -14.47 -15.50 24.47
N ASP A 164 -14.07 -14.31 24.01
CA ASP A 164 -13.83 -13.15 24.86
C ASP A 164 -14.00 -11.86 24.07
N TYR A 165 -14.27 -10.76 24.78
CA TYR A 165 -14.32 -9.41 24.19
C TYR A 165 -14.07 -8.33 25.23
N THR A 166 -13.58 -7.18 24.80
CA THR A 166 -13.46 -5.99 25.65
C THR A 166 -14.32 -4.84 25.11
N LEU A 167 -14.76 -3.98 26.03
CA LEU A 167 -15.55 -2.80 25.70
C LEU A 167 -14.84 -1.54 26.19
N ALA A 168 -14.77 -0.52 25.34
CA ALA A 168 -14.38 0.84 25.71
C ALA A 168 -15.55 1.78 25.43
N GLY A 169 -16.07 2.44 26.47
CA GLY A 169 -17.20 3.37 26.34
C GLY A 169 -18.49 2.74 25.79
N GLY A 170 -18.69 1.42 25.93
CA GLY A 170 -19.83 0.67 25.40
C GLY A 170 -19.69 0.24 23.95
N ILE A 171 -18.53 0.46 23.34
CA ILE A 171 -18.17 0.01 21.99
C ILE A 171 -17.22 -1.18 22.11
N VAL A 172 -17.36 -2.18 21.27
CA VAL A 172 -16.41 -3.31 21.22
C VAL A 172 -15.05 -2.80 20.80
N GLU A 173 -14.05 -2.99 21.66
CA GLU A 173 -12.66 -2.61 21.43
C GLU A 173 -11.86 -3.77 20.85
N SER A 174 -12.07 -4.98 21.38
CA SER A 174 -11.47 -6.21 20.88
C SER A 174 -12.41 -7.39 20.99
N ILE A 175 -12.21 -8.38 20.15
CA ILE A 175 -12.86 -9.69 20.25
C ILE A 175 -11.80 -10.77 20.11
N THR A 176 -11.97 -11.88 20.81
CA THR A 176 -11.18 -13.09 20.64
C THR A 176 -12.07 -14.16 20.02
N VAL A 177 -11.66 -14.68 18.87
CA VAL A 177 -12.37 -15.70 18.13
C VAL A 177 -11.56 -16.99 18.17
N GLN A 178 -12.20 -18.12 18.41
CA GLN A 178 -11.58 -19.44 18.44
C GLN A 178 -12.36 -20.42 17.59
N ASP A 179 -11.65 -21.24 16.82
CA ASP A 179 -12.18 -22.39 16.09
C ASP A 179 -11.59 -23.70 16.63
N ASP A 180 -11.85 -24.81 15.93
CA ASP A 180 -11.37 -26.16 16.32
C ASP A 180 -9.84 -26.33 16.14
N SER A 181 -9.12 -25.36 15.59
CA SER A 181 -7.64 -25.39 15.48
C SER A 181 -6.93 -25.21 16.82
N GLY A 182 -7.64 -24.71 17.84
CA GLY A 182 -7.22 -24.66 19.22
C GLY A 182 -6.38 -23.43 19.62
N GLU A 183 -6.18 -22.49 18.72
CA GLU A 183 -5.54 -21.20 18.99
C GLU A 183 -6.51 -20.06 18.61
N SER A 184 -6.41 -18.93 19.31
CA SER A 184 -7.31 -17.79 19.16
C SER A 184 -6.54 -16.47 19.09
#